data_83d19a330033da797e333f2d654ab675
#
_entry.id   83d19a330033da797e333f2d654ab675
#
_cell.length_a   1.000
_cell.length_b   1.000
_cell.length_c   1.000
_cell.angle_alpha   90.00
_cell.angle_beta   90.00
_cell.angle_gamma   90.00
#
_symmetry.space_group_name_H-M   'P 1'
#
loop_
_entity.id
_entity.type
_entity.pdbx_description
1 polymer ?
#
loop_
_entity_poly.entity_id
_entity_poly.type
_entity_poly.pdbx_seq_one_letter_code
_entity_poly.pdbx_strand_id
1 'polypeptide(L)'
;MVDRVTGSGGGSALPAPTGVGTSGATSSSMVIGWNGVSGASGYNVYRGGSQVNAAPVAGTNYTDTGLAASTTYSWTVAALDASNAQGAMSAAATGTTLAGSGGGGTCYTASNYAHTVAGRAYALWGLTYAYGSGQSMGLWNIYVTTTLKQTGPNYYVIGSC
;
A
#
# COMPACT_ATOMS: atom_id res chain seq x y z
N MET A 1 -45.01 -31.81 35.90
CA MET A 1 -44.57 -30.48 35.48
C MET A 1 -43.13 -30.65 35.13
N VAL A 2 -42.80 -30.71 33.83
CA VAL A 2 -41.42 -30.89 33.36
C VAL A 2 -40.90 -29.49 33.00
N ASP A 3 -40.01 -29.01 33.84
CA ASP A 3 -39.35 -27.71 33.63
C ASP A 3 -38.42 -27.88 32.44
N ARG A 4 -38.78 -27.20 31.35
CA ARG A 4 -38.05 -27.20 30.12
C ARG A 4 -36.94 -26.16 30.29
N VAL A 5 -35.77 -26.59 30.79
CA VAL A 5 -34.55 -25.76 30.71
C VAL A 5 -34.22 -25.58 29.25
N THR A 6 -34.68 -24.48 28.68
CA THR A 6 -34.14 -23.95 27.44
C THR A 6 -32.73 -23.43 27.73
N GLY A 7 -31.76 -24.34 27.57
CA GLY A 7 -30.38 -23.98 27.55
C GLY A 7 -30.14 -23.03 26.38
N SER A 8 -30.32 -21.73 26.59
CA SER A 8 -29.75 -20.69 25.78
C SER A 8 -28.24 -20.80 25.92
N GLY A 9 -27.61 -21.50 24.99
CA GLY A 9 -26.18 -21.51 24.83
C GLY A 9 -25.73 -20.12 24.42
N GLY A 10 -25.77 -19.17 25.36
CA GLY A 10 -25.14 -17.87 25.23
C GLY A 10 -23.62 -18.06 25.28
N GLY A 11 -23.02 -18.49 24.20
CA GLY A 11 -21.59 -18.30 24.03
C GLY A 11 -21.33 -16.80 24.20
N SER A 12 -20.60 -16.43 25.26
CA SER A 12 -20.22 -15.04 25.48
C SER A 12 -19.47 -14.61 24.24
N ALA A 13 -20.00 -13.63 23.50
CA ALA A 13 -19.35 -13.11 22.34
C ALA A 13 -17.90 -12.69 22.68
N LEU A 14 -16.94 -13.05 21.85
CA LEU A 14 -15.54 -12.72 22.10
C LEU A 14 -15.36 -11.22 22.28
N PRO A 15 -14.48 -10.79 23.19
CA PRO A 15 -14.19 -9.37 23.37
C PRO A 15 -13.53 -8.79 22.12
N ALA A 16 -13.63 -7.49 21.99
CA ALA A 16 -12.97 -6.74 20.92
C ALA A 16 -11.44 -6.91 21.00
N PRO A 17 -10.74 -7.13 19.87
CA PRO A 17 -9.29 -7.04 19.82
C PRO A 17 -8.79 -5.69 20.31
N THR A 18 -7.69 -5.69 21.08
CA THR A 18 -7.05 -4.46 21.60
C THR A 18 -5.72 -4.21 20.90
N GLY A 19 -5.13 -3.02 21.08
CA GLY A 19 -3.83 -2.69 20.51
C GLY A 19 -3.84 -2.68 18.97
N VAL A 20 -5.00 -2.44 18.36
CA VAL A 20 -5.06 -2.34 16.89
C VAL A 20 -4.26 -1.14 16.45
N GLY A 21 -3.30 -1.36 15.54
CA GLY A 21 -2.41 -0.32 15.02
C GLY A 21 -2.01 -0.59 13.58
N THR A 22 -1.42 0.41 12.95
CA THR A 22 -0.95 0.34 11.56
C THR A 22 0.56 0.51 11.49
N SER A 23 1.20 -0.21 10.56
CA SER A 23 2.64 -0.16 10.31
C SER A 23 2.95 -0.54 8.86
N GLY A 24 4.23 -0.53 8.46
CA GLY A 24 4.67 -1.04 7.16
C GLY A 24 3.96 -0.36 5.98
N ALA A 25 3.65 0.93 6.11
CA ALA A 25 2.99 1.68 5.05
C ALA A 25 3.86 1.69 3.77
N THR A 26 3.22 1.38 2.65
CA THR A 26 3.75 1.63 1.30
C THR A 26 2.80 2.57 0.56
N SER A 27 3.03 2.82 -0.71
CA SER A 27 2.09 3.60 -1.53
C SER A 27 0.80 2.85 -1.89
N SER A 28 0.74 1.53 -1.64
CA SER A 28 -0.39 0.69 -2.05
C SER A 28 -0.76 -0.39 -1.04
N SER A 29 -0.14 -0.40 0.15
CA SER A 29 -0.42 -1.38 1.20
C SER A 29 -0.20 -0.81 2.60
N MET A 30 -0.80 -1.48 3.60
CA MET A 30 -0.68 -1.20 5.02
C MET A 30 -0.72 -2.51 5.79
N VAL A 31 0.10 -2.65 6.82
CA VAL A 31 0.01 -3.75 7.77
C VAL A 31 -0.82 -3.30 8.96
N ILE A 32 -1.83 -4.07 9.31
CA ILE A 32 -2.68 -3.89 10.49
C ILE A 32 -2.28 -4.98 11.48
N GLY A 33 -1.94 -4.61 12.72
CA GLY A 33 -1.60 -5.52 13.80
C GLY A 33 -2.53 -5.33 14.99
N TRP A 34 -2.71 -6.37 15.82
CA TRP A 34 -3.55 -6.34 17.04
C TRP A 34 -3.08 -7.34 18.08
N ASN A 35 -3.59 -7.20 19.29
CA ASN A 35 -3.37 -8.19 20.35
C ASN A 35 -4.32 -9.37 20.18
N GLY A 36 -3.82 -10.59 20.40
CA GLY A 36 -4.64 -11.81 20.33
C GLY A 36 -5.77 -11.82 21.35
N VAL A 37 -6.92 -12.35 20.96
CA VAL A 37 -8.09 -12.55 21.82
C VAL A 37 -8.14 -14.02 22.25
N SER A 38 -8.24 -14.28 23.55
CA SER A 38 -8.36 -15.65 24.06
C SER A 38 -9.64 -16.30 23.57
N GLY A 39 -9.53 -17.52 23.04
CA GLY A 39 -10.67 -18.26 22.46
C GLY A 39 -10.99 -17.90 21.02
N ALA A 40 -10.24 -16.96 20.40
CA ALA A 40 -10.38 -16.68 18.99
C ALA A 40 -9.77 -17.79 18.12
N SER A 41 -10.50 -18.24 17.10
CA SER A 41 -10.04 -19.15 16.05
C SER A 41 -9.52 -18.39 14.82
N GLY A 42 -9.88 -17.12 14.69
CA GLY A 42 -9.48 -16.25 13.58
C GLY A 42 -9.98 -14.82 13.75
N TYR A 43 -9.73 -14.00 12.76
CA TYR A 43 -10.11 -12.59 12.77
C TYR A 43 -10.64 -12.14 11.42
N ASN A 44 -11.61 -11.23 11.45
CA ASN A 44 -12.02 -10.45 10.29
C ASN A 44 -11.48 -9.03 10.40
N VAL A 45 -10.95 -8.52 9.30
CA VAL A 45 -10.41 -7.17 9.18
C VAL A 45 -11.32 -6.35 8.28
N TYR A 46 -11.64 -5.14 8.70
CA TYR A 46 -12.53 -4.23 7.98
C TYR A 46 -11.82 -2.92 7.70
N ARG A 47 -11.97 -2.41 6.48
CA ARG A 47 -11.51 -1.08 6.06
C ARG A 47 -12.73 -0.22 5.73
N GLY A 48 -12.90 0.90 6.43
CA GLY A 48 -14.05 1.78 6.25
C GLY A 48 -15.41 1.08 6.43
N GLY A 49 -15.47 0.05 7.29
CA GLY A 49 -16.65 -0.77 7.52
C GLY A 49 -16.84 -1.96 6.57
N SER A 50 -16.04 -2.09 5.53
CA SER A 50 -16.10 -3.22 4.59
C SER A 50 -15.02 -4.26 4.91
N GLN A 51 -15.38 -5.54 4.98
CA GLN A 51 -14.43 -6.63 5.20
C GLN A 51 -13.45 -6.73 4.03
N VAL A 52 -12.14 -6.86 4.33
CA VAL A 52 -11.07 -6.89 3.32
C VAL A 52 -10.36 -8.24 3.22
N ASN A 53 -10.49 -9.11 4.20
CA ASN A 53 -9.98 -10.48 4.14
C ASN A 53 -11.05 -11.45 3.57
N ALA A 54 -10.67 -12.30 2.62
CA ALA A 54 -11.56 -13.30 2.01
C ALA A 54 -11.80 -14.53 2.91
N ALA A 55 -10.84 -14.85 3.80
CA ALA A 55 -10.90 -15.94 4.77
C ALA A 55 -10.41 -15.43 6.12
N PRO A 56 -10.86 -16.02 7.25
CA PRO A 56 -10.40 -15.65 8.58
C PRO A 56 -8.89 -15.62 8.70
N VAL A 57 -8.34 -14.56 9.27
CA VAL A 57 -6.90 -14.40 9.53
C VAL A 57 -6.56 -15.19 10.80
N ALA A 58 -5.68 -16.19 10.70
CA ALA A 58 -5.30 -17.00 11.87
C ALA A 58 -4.27 -16.29 12.79
N GLY A 59 -3.53 -15.33 12.26
CA GLY A 59 -2.52 -14.55 13.00
C GLY A 59 -3.10 -13.26 13.59
N THR A 60 -2.22 -12.45 14.15
CA THR A 60 -2.54 -11.15 14.75
C THR A 60 -2.08 -9.97 13.91
N ASN A 61 -1.90 -10.18 12.61
CA ASN A 61 -1.63 -9.14 11.64
C ASN A 61 -2.24 -9.49 10.27
N TYR A 62 -2.49 -8.46 9.49
CA TYR A 62 -3.00 -8.56 8.13
C TYR A 62 -2.39 -7.47 7.27
N THR A 63 -2.01 -7.81 6.05
CA THR A 63 -1.54 -6.82 5.06
C THR A 63 -2.66 -6.50 4.10
N ASP A 64 -3.19 -5.30 4.19
CA ASP A 64 -4.18 -4.76 3.26
C ASP A 64 -3.47 -4.17 2.05
N THR A 65 -3.89 -4.54 0.85
CA THR A 65 -3.27 -4.17 -0.43
C THR A 65 -4.26 -3.48 -1.36
N GLY A 66 -3.77 -2.94 -2.48
CA GLY A 66 -4.64 -2.25 -3.44
C GLY A 66 -5.13 -0.89 -2.94
N LEU A 67 -4.38 -0.28 -2.03
CA LEU A 67 -4.68 1.05 -1.49
C LEU A 67 -4.22 2.14 -2.46
N ALA A 68 -4.92 3.28 -2.47
CA ALA A 68 -4.46 4.47 -3.17
C ALA A 68 -3.32 5.13 -2.38
N ALA A 69 -2.37 5.72 -3.10
CA ALA A 69 -1.26 6.45 -2.49
C ALA A 69 -1.72 7.74 -1.80
N SER A 70 -0.94 8.23 -0.82
CA SER A 70 -1.20 9.45 -0.05
C SER A 70 -2.63 9.51 0.52
N THR A 71 -3.21 8.37 0.85
CA THR A 71 -4.61 8.26 1.29
C THR A 71 -4.68 7.70 2.70
N THR A 72 -5.50 8.33 3.54
CA THR A 72 -5.76 7.86 4.90
C THR A 72 -6.93 6.89 4.92
N TYR A 73 -6.73 5.76 5.57
CA TYR A 73 -7.74 4.72 5.77
C TYR A 73 -7.94 4.45 7.26
N SER A 74 -9.07 3.82 7.58
CA SER A 74 -9.41 3.39 8.93
C SER A 74 -9.73 1.90 8.92
N TRP A 75 -9.17 1.15 9.88
CA TRP A 75 -9.40 -0.30 10.02
C TRP A 75 -9.94 -0.63 11.40
N THR A 76 -10.79 -1.64 11.44
CA THR A 76 -11.26 -2.30 12.65
C THR A 76 -11.10 -3.81 12.50
N VAL A 77 -11.00 -4.53 13.61
CA VAL A 77 -10.81 -5.98 13.64
C VAL A 77 -11.83 -6.60 14.59
N ALA A 78 -12.36 -7.75 14.21
CA ALA A 78 -13.22 -8.55 15.08
C ALA A 78 -12.69 -9.98 15.20
N ALA A 79 -12.72 -10.54 16.39
CA ALA A 79 -12.36 -11.93 16.64
C ALA A 79 -13.52 -12.87 16.26
N LEU A 80 -13.18 -14.07 15.79
CA LEU A 80 -14.11 -15.15 15.46
C LEU A 80 -13.90 -16.31 16.42
N ASP A 81 -14.96 -16.90 16.91
CA ASP A 81 -14.91 -18.14 17.70
C ASP A 81 -14.76 -19.38 16.79
N ALA A 82 -14.70 -20.58 17.38
CA ALA A 82 -14.56 -21.84 16.65
C ALA A 82 -15.76 -22.17 15.73
N SER A 83 -16.89 -21.50 15.91
CA SER A 83 -18.06 -21.59 15.01
C SER A 83 -18.10 -20.51 13.95
N ASN A 84 -17.07 -19.67 13.85
CA ASN A 84 -16.98 -18.44 13.05
C ASN A 84 -18.00 -17.35 13.46
N ALA A 85 -18.55 -17.43 14.68
CA ALA A 85 -19.37 -16.35 15.19
C ALA A 85 -18.46 -15.17 15.56
N GLN A 86 -18.85 -13.98 15.10
CA GLN A 86 -18.06 -12.76 15.27
C GLN A 86 -18.32 -12.12 16.63
N GLY A 87 -17.25 -11.77 17.32
CA GLY A 87 -17.26 -11.00 18.54
C GLY A 87 -17.40 -9.48 18.30
N ALA A 88 -17.08 -8.71 19.33
CA ALA A 88 -17.14 -7.26 19.26
C ALA A 88 -16.04 -6.68 18.34
N MET A 89 -16.36 -5.58 17.65
CA MET A 89 -15.40 -4.82 16.82
C MET A 89 -14.41 -4.03 17.68
N SER A 90 -13.18 -3.99 17.27
CA SER A 90 -12.15 -3.17 17.92
C SER A 90 -12.41 -1.67 17.78
N ALA A 91 -11.69 -0.86 18.57
CA ALA A 91 -11.48 0.54 18.21
C ALA A 91 -10.82 0.64 16.82
N ALA A 92 -11.10 1.75 16.14
CA ALA A 92 -10.53 2.00 14.83
C ALA A 92 -9.05 2.43 14.94
N ALA A 93 -8.21 1.86 14.08
CA ALA A 93 -6.85 2.34 13.82
C ALA A 93 -6.80 3.04 12.47
N THR A 94 -6.13 4.18 12.40
CA THR A 94 -5.96 4.92 11.15
C THR A 94 -4.51 4.88 10.68
N GLY A 95 -4.31 4.90 9.37
CA GLY A 95 -2.98 4.98 8.76
C GLY A 95 -3.06 5.63 7.39
N THR A 96 -2.00 6.34 7.02
CA THR A 96 -1.88 6.97 5.71
C THR A 96 -0.84 6.24 4.88
N THR A 97 -1.21 5.84 3.67
CA THR A 97 -0.26 5.26 2.71
C THR A 97 0.78 6.31 2.32
N LEU A 98 1.98 5.84 2.00
CA LEU A 98 3.03 6.72 1.49
C LEU A 98 2.58 7.35 0.16
N ALA A 99 3.20 8.48 -0.17
CA ALA A 99 3.11 8.98 -1.53
C ALA A 99 3.54 7.83 -2.46
N GLY A 100 2.75 7.58 -3.49
CA GLY A 100 3.22 6.69 -4.54
C GLY A 100 4.58 7.22 -4.95
N SER A 101 5.59 6.35 -5.07
CA SER A 101 6.65 6.63 -5.99
C SER A 101 5.95 6.69 -7.34
N GLY A 102 5.27 7.82 -7.51
CA GLY A 102 4.42 8.07 -8.64
C GLY A 102 5.28 7.89 -9.86
N GLY A 103 4.83 7.05 -10.74
CA GLY A 103 5.19 7.22 -12.11
C GLY A 103 4.76 8.58 -12.68
N GLY A 104 4.56 9.59 -11.85
CA GLY A 104 4.37 11.00 -12.14
C GLY A 104 5.67 11.77 -12.07
N GLY A 105 6.78 11.18 -12.51
CA GLY A 105 7.96 11.97 -12.79
C GLY A 105 7.64 12.97 -13.91
N THR A 106 8.01 14.22 -13.71
CA THR A 106 7.88 15.24 -14.76
C THR A 106 8.55 14.71 -16.03
N CYS A 107 7.80 14.65 -17.11
CA CYS A 107 8.34 14.23 -18.40
C CYS A 107 8.82 15.43 -19.21
N TYR A 108 9.93 15.20 -19.85
CA TYR A 108 10.58 16.19 -20.73
C TYR A 108 10.82 15.54 -22.09
N THR A 109 10.05 15.93 -23.08
CA THR A 109 10.32 15.55 -24.49
C THR A 109 11.07 16.69 -25.16
N ALA A 110 12.28 16.43 -25.54
CA ALA A 110 13.14 17.44 -26.16
C ALA A 110 14.22 16.76 -27.03
N SER A 111 14.94 17.55 -27.83
CA SER A 111 16.13 17.03 -28.50
C SER A 111 17.21 16.62 -27.48
N ASN A 112 18.05 15.67 -27.85
CA ASN A 112 19.15 15.24 -26.99
C ASN A 112 20.10 16.38 -26.62
N TYR A 113 20.30 17.34 -27.54
CA TYR A 113 21.02 18.56 -27.21
C TYR A 113 20.32 19.39 -26.12
N ALA A 114 19.01 19.62 -26.26
CA ALA A 114 18.25 20.38 -25.27
C ALA A 114 18.19 19.71 -23.89
N HIS A 115 18.22 18.39 -23.82
CA HIS A 115 18.34 17.68 -22.55
C HIS A 115 19.68 17.92 -21.87
N THR A 116 20.79 17.99 -22.63
CA THR A 116 22.12 18.30 -22.03
C THR A 116 22.19 19.73 -21.53
N VAL A 117 21.67 20.71 -22.29
CA VAL A 117 21.60 22.11 -21.85
C VAL A 117 20.78 22.29 -20.61
N ALA A 118 19.71 21.53 -20.48
CA ALA A 118 18.81 21.58 -19.31
C ALA A 118 19.30 20.73 -18.11
N GLY A 119 20.49 20.11 -18.18
CA GLY A 119 21.06 19.32 -17.10
C GLY A 119 20.32 18.00 -16.81
N ARG A 120 19.53 17.48 -17.75
CA ARG A 120 18.84 16.18 -17.63
C ARG A 120 19.62 15.03 -18.24
N ALA A 121 20.66 15.34 -19.02
CA ALA A 121 21.53 14.40 -19.70
C ALA A 121 22.95 14.95 -19.81
N TYR A 122 23.89 14.09 -20.12
CA TYR A 122 25.27 14.48 -20.45
C TYR A 122 25.68 13.87 -21.79
N ALA A 123 26.61 14.55 -22.48
CA ALA A 123 27.16 14.07 -23.74
C ALA A 123 28.56 13.47 -23.50
N LEU A 124 28.81 12.31 -24.11
CA LEU A 124 30.10 11.65 -24.08
C LEU A 124 30.34 10.98 -25.42
N TRP A 125 31.48 11.30 -26.07
CA TRP A 125 31.88 10.73 -27.38
C TRP A 125 30.82 10.86 -28.47
N GLY A 126 30.08 11.99 -28.52
CA GLY A 126 29.01 12.24 -29.47
C GLY A 126 27.69 11.51 -29.20
N LEU A 127 27.58 10.83 -28.10
CA LEU A 127 26.36 10.21 -27.61
C LEU A 127 25.81 10.93 -26.37
N THR A 128 24.52 10.81 -26.14
CA THR A 128 23.83 11.41 -24.98
C THR A 128 23.39 10.32 -24.04
N TYR A 129 23.49 10.59 -22.73
CA TYR A 129 23.11 9.68 -21.65
C TYR A 129 22.27 10.40 -20.62
N ALA A 130 21.17 9.79 -20.18
CA ALA A 130 20.32 10.35 -19.14
C ALA A 130 21.05 10.39 -17.79
N TYR A 131 20.96 11.52 -17.07
CA TYR A 131 21.53 11.62 -15.73
C TYR A 131 20.87 10.62 -14.76
N GLY A 132 21.66 10.05 -13.87
CA GLY A 132 21.26 9.06 -12.91
C GLY A 132 21.20 7.66 -13.48
N SER A 133 20.33 7.38 -14.47
CA SER A 133 20.21 6.03 -15.06
C SER A 133 21.36 5.64 -16.00
N GLY A 134 22.05 6.61 -16.59
CA GLY A 134 23.08 6.35 -17.59
C GLY A 134 22.58 5.72 -18.89
N GLN A 135 21.25 5.72 -19.11
CA GLN A 135 20.67 5.15 -20.33
C GLN A 135 21.09 5.94 -21.56
N SER A 136 21.53 5.23 -22.61
CA SER A 136 21.90 5.86 -23.88
C SER A 136 20.67 6.38 -24.61
N MET A 137 20.69 7.66 -24.96
CA MET A 137 19.64 8.36 -25.66
C MET A 137 19.92 8.47 -27.17
N GLY A 138 21.07 7.97 -27.63
CA GLY A 138 21.51 8.09 -29.01
C GLY A 138 22.40 9.31 -29.29
N LEU A 139 22.44 9.78 -30.55
CA LEU A 139 23.34 10.84 -30.96
C LEU A 139 23.04 12.18 -30.28
N TRP A 140 24.10 12.88 -29.93
CA TRP A 140 24.02 14.25 -29.41
C TRP A 140 23.79 15.25 -30.53
N ASN A 141 22.54 15.57 -30.82
CA ASN A 141 22.13 16.53 -31.83
C ASN A 141 20.73 17.10 -31.55
N ILE A 142 20.30 18.04 -32.39
CA ILE A 142 18.98 18.68 -32.28
C ILE A 142 17.85 17.91 -32.97
N TYR A 143 18.16 16.84 -33.70
CA TYR A 143 17.19 16.11 -34.52
C TYR A 143 16.68 14.84 -33.82
N VAL A 144 17.48 14.23 -32.93
CA VAL A 144 17.07 13.08 -32.15
C VAL A 144 16.35 13.58 -30.89
N THR A 145 15.07 13.28 -30.79
CA THR A 145 14.26 13.63 -29.62
C THR A 145 14.07 12.40 -28.73
N THR A 146 14.12 12.62 -27.44
CA THR A 146 13.90 11.57 -26.42
C THR A 146 12.95 12.11 -25.35
N THR A 147 12.10 11.25 -24.82
CA THR A 147 11.31 11.58 -23.62
C THR A 147 12.04 11.04 -22.40
N LEU A 148 12.36 11.93 -21.48
CA LEU A 148 12.95 11.61 -20.17
C LEU A 148 11.93 11.82 -19.08
N LYS A 149 11.77 10.80 -18.24
CA LYS A 149 10.96 10.85 -17.03
C LYS A 149 11.86 11.03 -15.84
N GLN A 150 11.65 12.10 -15.07
CA GLN A 150 12.33 12.30 -13.80
C GLN A 150 11.71 11.40 -12.72
N THR A 151 12.47 10.49 -12.14
CA THR A 151 12.02 9.56 -11.10
C THR A 151 12.63 9.85 -9.73
N GLY A 152 13.49 10.85 -9.64
CA GLY A 152 14.12 11.33 -8.41
C GLY A 152 14.90 12.63 -8.64
N PRO A 153 15.45 13.26 -7.60
CA PRO A 153 16.32 14.42 -7.76
C PRO A 153 17.50 14.09 -8.68
N ASN A 154 17.60 14.79 -9.81
CA ASN A 154 18.63 14.57 -10.84
C ASN A 154 18.72 13.11 -11.35
N TYR A 155 17.63 12.33 -11.29
CA TYR A 155 17.58 10.97 -11.80
C TYR A 155 16.51 10.87 -12.89
N TYR A 156 16.95 10.56 -14.11
CA TYR A 156 16.12 10.52 -15.31
C TYR A 156 16.22 9.15 -15.99
N VAL A 157 15.11 8.64 -16.47
CA VAL A 157 15.02 7.39 -17.25
C VAL A 157 14.34 7.69 -18.59
N ILE A 158 14.73 6.96 -19.65
CA ILE A 158 14.01 7.00 -20.92
C ILE A 158 12.66 6.32 -20.73
N GLY A 159 11.58 6.98 -21.12
CA GLY A 159 10.25 6.40 -21.01
C GLY A 159 9.14 7.37 -21.38
N SER A 160 7.94 6.84 -21.50
CA SER A 160 6.72 7.62 -21.71
C SER A 160 6.08 8.04 -20.37
N CYS A 161 5.29 9.10 -20.42
CA CYS A 161 4.44 9.55 -19.31
C CYS A 161 3.08 8.88 -19.31
#